data_797a7c63730c1c3e33ff2adb2958eddc
#
_entry.id   797a7c63730c1c3e33ff2adb2958eddc
#
_cell.length_a   1.000
_cell.length_b   1.000
_cell.length_c   1.000
_cell.angle_alpha   90.00
_cell.angle_beta   90.00
_cell.angle_gamma   90.00
#
_symmetry.space_group_name_H-M   'P 1'
#
loop_
_entity.id
_entity.type
_entity.pdbx_description
1 polymer ?
#
loop_
_entity_poly.entity_id
_entity_poly.type
_entity_poly.pdbx_seq_one_letter_code
_entity_poly.pdbx_strand_id
1 'polypeptide(L)'
;MGRCDGSRVKGLPYFDLIIPHIMKRRYDATNTCNIEFDYGPIREYISSKRAEGKRLHFMPILIAAYLKTLKEKPEWNRFIMNKKIYARKHICISFVVLR
;
A
#
# COMPACT_ATOMS: atom_id res chain seq x y z
N MET A 1 16.97 12.62 15.59
CA MET A 1 17.61 12.01 14.42
C MET A 1 16.57 11.36 13.52
N GLY A 2 16.70 11.54 12.22
CA GLY A 2 15.84 10.88 11.25
C GLY A 2 16.23 9.42 11.07
N ARG A 3 15.28 8.61 10.65
CA ARG A 3 15.53 7.22 10.26
C ARG A 3 15.92 7.16 8.79
N CYS A 4 16.71 6.16 8.42
CA CYS A 4 17.08 5.95 7.02
C CYS A 4 15.92 5.43 6.16
N ASP A 5 14.94 4.79 6.78
CA ASP A 5 13.79 4.18 6.10
C ASP A 5 12.53 5.06 6.08
N GLY A 6 12.54 6.19 6.77
CA GLY A 6 11.38 7.05 6.80
C GLY A 6 11.63 8.41 7.44
N SER A 7 10.71 9.33 7.23
CA SER A 7 10.72 10.66 7.81
C SER A 7 9.51 10.84 8.73
N ARG A 8 9.73 11.46 9.89
CA ARG A 8 8.65 11.71 10.84
C ARG A 8 7.62 12.66 10.25
N VAL A 9 6.35 12.28 10.36
CA VAL A 9 5.24 13.11 9.93
C VAL A 9 4.86 14.07 11.06
N LYS A 10 4.81 15.36 10.76
CA LYS A 10 4.44 16.41 11.71
C LYS A 10 3.14 17.08 11.28
N GLY A 11 2.51 17.81 12.19
CA GLY A 11 1.30 18.55 11.89
C GLY A 11 0.04 17.70 11.76
N LEU A 12 0.05 16.50 12.34
CA LEU A 12 -1.11 15.61 12.33
C LEU A 12 -2.18 16.09 13.34
N PRO A 13 -3.48 15.82 13.08
CA PRO A 13 -4.53 16.04 14.08
C PRO A 13 -4.25 15.27 15.37
N TYR A 14 -4.76 15.80 16.49
CA TYR A 14 -4.57 15.16 17.78
C TYR A 14 -5.10 13.71 17.81
N PHE A 15 -6.17 13.44 17.09
CA PHE A 15 -6.75 12.09 17.01
C PHE A 15 -5.73 11.09 16.45
N ASP A 16 -5.02 11.48 15.40
CA ASP A 16 -4.00 10.61 14.80
C ASP A 16 -2.80 10.40 15.72
N LEU A 17 -2.49 11.37 16.57
CA LEU A 17 -1.41 11.24 17.54
C LEU A 17 -1.77 10.30 18.71
N ILE A 18 -3.06 10.17 19.01
CA ILE A 18 -3.54 9.31 20.09
C ILE A 18 -3.59 7.83 19.67
N ILE A 19 -3.89 7.55 18.41
CA ILE A 19 -4.07 6.17 17.92
C ILE A 19 -2.90 5.24 18.24
N PRO A 20 -1.60 5.64 18.07
CA PRO A 20 -0.49 4.77 18.44
C PRO A 20 -0.42 4.40 19.90
N HIS A 21 -0.99 5.22 20.78
CA HIS A 21 -1.05 4.93 22.22
C HIS A 21 -2.16 3.95 22.57
N ILE A 22 -3.24 3.94 21.79
CA ILE A 22 -4.40 3.05 21.99
C ILE A 22 -4.12 1.70 21.33
N MET A 23 -3.66 1.70 20.08
CA MET A 23 -3.38 0.50 19.29
C MET A 23 -1.88 0.25 19.28
N LYS A 24 -1.38 -0.44 20.31
CA LYS A 24 0.06 -0.62 20.53
C LYS A 24 0.68 -1.67 19.62
N ARG A 25 -0.11 -2.62 19.13
CA ARG A 25 0.39 -3.75 18.37
C ARG A 25 -0.25 -3.79 16.99
N ARG A 26 0.47 -4.39 16.05
CA ARG A 26 0.00 -4.49 14.68
C ARG A 26 -1.35 -5.23 14.56
N TYR A 27 -1.51 -6.32 15.28
CA TYR A 27 -2.74 -7.10 15.18
C TYR A 27 -3.96 -6.36 15.75
N ASP A 28 -3.76 -5.45 16.71
CA ASP A 28 -4.85 -4.63 17.25
C ASP A 28 -5.34 -3.58 16.25
N ALA A 29 -4.45 -3.15 15.35
CA ALA A 29 -4.75 -2.10 14.38
C ALA A 29 -5.07 -2.62 12.98
N THR A 30 -4.98 -3.93 12.77
CA THR A 30 -5.20 -4.52 11.45
C THR A 30 -6.69 -4.57 11.13
N ASN A 31 -7.05 -3.96 10.01
CA ASN A 31 -8.39 -4.05 9.43
C ASN A 31 -8.31 -4.83 8.12
N THR A 32 -9.17 -5.83 7.99
CA THR A 32 -9.25 -6.63 6.78
C THR A 32 -10.50 -6.24 6.01
N CYS A 33 -10.34 -5.96 4.74
CA CYS A 33 -11.43 -5.59 3.84
C CYS A 33 -11.40 -6.48 2.61
N ASN A 34 -12.52 -7.14 2.34
CA ASN A 34 -12.66 -7.95 1.13
C ASN A 34 -13.37 -7.14 0.07
N ILE A 35 -12.71 -6.95 -1.05
CA ILE A 35 -13.28 -6.21 -2.19
C ILE A 35 -13.40 -7.18 -3.35
N GLU A 36 -14.61 -7.30 -3.85
CA GLU A 36 -14.87 -8.13 -5.02
C GLU A 36 -15.06 -7.23 -6.24
N PHE A 37 -14.42 -7.59 -7.33
CA PHE A 37 -14.59 -6.86 -8.58
C PHE A 37 -14.61 -7.86 -9.74
N ASP A 38 -15.23 -7.43 -10.83
CA ASP A 38 -15.36 -8.26 -12.01
C ASP A 38 -14.01 -8.40 -12.73
N TYR A 39 -13.60 -9.64 -12.96
CA TYR A 39 -12.35 -9.93 -13.66
C TYR A 39 -12.44 -9.72 -15.18
N GLY A 40 -13.65 -9.74 -15.74
CA GLY A 40 -13.86 -9.63 -17.18
C GLY A 40 -13.16 -8.44 -17.84
N PRO A 41 -13.38 -7.21 -17.35
CA PRO A 41 -12.73 -6.03 -17.93
C PRO A 41 -11.20 -6.09 -17.85
N ILE A 42 -10.64 -6.65 -16.77
CA ILE A 42 -9.20 -6.81 -16.61
C ILE A 42 -8.66 -7.81 -17.63
N ARG A 43 -9.37 -8.90 -17.83
CA ARG A 43 -9.01 -9.92 -18.81
C ARG A 43 -9.01 -9.36 -20.23
N GLU A 44 -10.01 -8.56 -20.56
CA GLU A 44 -10.09 -7.88 -21.85
C GLU A 44 -8.92 -6.93 -22.07
N TYR A 45 -8.57 -6.17 -21.03
CA TYR A 45 -7.43 -5.26 -21.09
C TYR A 45 -6.12 -6.02 -21.33
N ILE A 46 -5.91 -7.13 -20.63
CA ILE A 46 -4.73 -7.97 -20.81
C ILE A 46 -4.67 -8.52 -22.24
N SER A 47 -5.80 -8.98 -22.75
CA SER A 47 -5.87 -9.51 -24.13
C SER A 47 -5.57 -8.43 -25.17
N SER A 48 -6.09 -7.21 -24.98
CA SER A 48 -5.81 -6.08 -25.87
C SER A 48 -4.32 -5.74 -25.88
N LYS A 49 -3.67 -5.71 -24.72
CA LYS A 49 -2.25 -5.41 -24.63
C LYS A 49 -1.39 -6.53 -25.22
N ARG A 50 -1.82 -7.76 -25.07
CA ARG A 50 -1.13 -8.91 -25.69
C ARG A 50 -1.18 -8.82 -27.20
N ALA A 51 -2.29 -8.40 -27.76
CA ALA A 51 -2.44 -8.18 -29.20
C ALA A 51 -1.50 -7.07 -29.71
N GLU A 52 -1.17 -6.10 -28.87
CA GLU A 52 -0.19 -5.06 -29.19
C GLU A 52 1.27 -5.53 -29.02
N GLY A 53 1.48 -6.77 -28.64
CA GLY A 53 2.81 -7.32 -28.40
C GLY A 53 3.34 -7.18 -26.98
N LYS A 54 2.52 -6.69 -26.07
CA LYS A 54 2.88 -6.54 -24.66
C LYS A 54 2.35 -7.70 -23.84
N ARG A 55 3.23 -8.31 -23.04
CA ARG A 55 2.82 -9.37 -22.13
C ARG A 55 2.51 -8.78 -20.76
N LEU A 56 1.23 -8.72 -20.42
CA LEU A 56 0.79 -8.29 -19.12
C LEU A 56 0.16 -9.44 -18.36
N HIS A 57 0.45 -9.52 -17.09
CA HIS A 57 -0.16 -10.46 -16.18
C HIS A 57 -1.01 -9.71 -15.15
N PHE A 58 -1.84 -10.46 -14.43
CA PHE A 58 -2.75 -9.86 -13.45
C PHE A 58 -2.00 -9.16 -12.31
N MET A 59 -0.94 -9.78 -11.79
CA MET A 59 -0.20 -9.25 -10.65
C MET A 59 0.45 -7.88 -10.92
N PRO A 60 1.12 -7.64 -12.06
CA PRO A 60 1.64 -6.31 -12.38
C PRO A 60 0.55 -5.23 -12.41
N ILE A 61 -0.67 -5.56 -12.85
CA ILE A 61 -1.78 -4.63 -12.88
C ILE A 61 -2.20 -4.24 -11.46
N LEU A 62 -2.28 -5.20 -10.54
CA LEU A 62 -2.57 -4.94 -9.13
C LEU A 62 -1.50 -4.06 -8.49
N ILE A 63 -0.24 -4.34 -8.78
CA ILE A 63 0.88 -3.55 -8.25
C ILE A 63 0.82 -2.12 -8.78
N ALA A 64 0.54 -1.94 -10.06
CA ALA A 64 0.40 -0.62 -10.65
C ALA A 64 -0.75 0.18 -10.02
N ALA A 65 -1.89 -0.47 -9.78
CA ALA A 65 -3.03 0.15 -9.12
C ALA A 65 -2.69 0.58 -7.69
N TYR A 66 -1.96 -0.27 -6.96
CA TYR A 66 -1.52 0.04 -5.60
C TYR A 66 -0.56 1.23 -5.59
N LEU A 67 0.39 1.28 -6.51
CA LEU A 67 1.33 2.40 -6.62
C LEU A 67 0.61 3.71 -6.94
N LYS A 68 -0.40 3.67 -7.81
CA LYS A 68 -1.21 4.84 -8.12
C LYS A 68 -1.97 5.32 -6.89
N THR A 69 -2.51 4.39 -6.10
CA THR A 69 -3.20 4.71 -4.85
C THR A 69 -2.25 5.37 -3.86
N LEU A 70 -1.03 4.89 -3.73
CA LEU A 70 -0.03 5.48 -2.85
C LEU A 70 0.37 6.88 -3.29
N LYS A 71 0.39 7.14 -4.60
CA LYS A 71 0.69 8.47 -5.13
C LYS A 71 -0.40 9.48 -4.77
N GLU A 72 -1.67 9.06 -4.83
CA GLU A 72 -2.81 9.91 -4.50
C GLU A 72 -3.02 10.04 -2.98
N LYS A 73 -2.73 8.98 -2.23
CA LYS A 73 -2.94 8.89 -0.79
C LYS A 73 -1.63 8.47 -0.09
N PRO A 74 -0.66 9.38 0.06
CA PRO A 74 0.64 9.03 0.66
C PRO A 74 0.53 8.50 2.09
N GLU A 75 -0.54 8.83 2.82
CA GLU A 75 -0.74 8.37 4.18
C GLU A 75 -0.88 6.86 4.32
N TRP A 76 -1.09 6.12 3.24
CA TRP A 76 -1.15 4.67 3.25
C TRP A 76 0.24 4.01 3.36
N ASN A 77 1.30 4.78 3.11
CA ASN A 77 2.68 4.29 3.17
C ASN A 77 3.41 4.83 4.39
N ARG A 78 2.78 4.72 5.54
CA ARG A 78 3.33 5.17 6.82
C ARG A 78 3.51 4.00 7.77
N PHE A 79 4.39 4.16 8.74
CA PHE A 79 4.58 3.16 9.79
C PHE A 79 4.73 3.85 11.14
N ILE A 80 4.60 3.08 12.22
CA ILE A 80 4.67 3.59 13.58
C ILE A 80 5.90 2.98 14.26
N MET A 81 6.71 3.85 14.88
CA MET A 81 7.85 3.45 15.67
C MET A 81 7.97 4.37 16.88
N ASN A 82 8.11 3.78 18.08
CA ASN A 82 8.17 4.53 19.33
C ASN A 82 6.98 5.48 19.51
N LYS A 83 5.76 5.00 19.15
CA LYS A 83 4.50 5.75 19.24
C LYS A 83 4.48 7.01 18.38
N LYS A 84 5.33 7.09 17.36
CA LYS A 84 5.40 8.21 16.41
C LYS A 84 5.12 7.70 15.01
N ILE A 85 4.51 8.53 14.19
CA ILE A 85 4.15 8.17 12.81
C ILE A 85 5.24 8.66 11.86
N TYR A 86 5.73 7.75 11.02
CA TYR A 86 6.75 8.04 10.00
C TYR A 86 6.21 7.75 8.62
N ALA A 87 6.54 8.63 7.66
CA ALA A 87 6.29 8.37 6.24
C ALA A 87 7.46 7.54 5.69
N ARG A 88 7.14 6.42 5.06
CA ARG A 88 8.16 5.51 4.51
C ARG A 88 8.80 6.12 3.27
N LYS A 89 10.12 6.01 3.17
CA LYS A 89 10.86 6.52 2.01
C LYS A 89 10.81 5.60 0.80
N HIS A 90 10.54 4.31 1.03
CA HIS A 90 10.53 3.29 -0.01
C HIS A 90 9.17 2.64 -0.12
N ILE A 91 8.87 2.14 -1.31
CA ILE A 91 7.68 1.33 -1.54
C ILE A 91 8.15 -0.11 -1.73
N CYS A 92 7.74 -0.99 -0.81
CA CYS A 92 8.10 -2.40 -0.84
C CYS A 92 6.85 -3.26 -0.95
N ILE A 93 6.85 -4.19 -1.88
CA ILE A 93 5.76 -5.13 -2.08
C ILE A 93 6.33 -6.54 -2.03
N SER A 94 5.75 -7.37 -1.15
CA SER A 94 6.17 -8.76 -1.00
C SER A 94 5.04 -9.68 -1.44
N PHE A 95 5.39 -10.71 -2.19
CA PHE A 95 4.43 -11.74 -2.60
C PHE A 95 5.14 -13.08 -2.73
N VAL A 96 4.35 -14.15 -2.64
CA VAL A 96 4.85 -15.51 -2.74
C VAL A 96 4.32 -16.14 -4.02
N VAL A 97 5.21 -16.75 -4.78
CA VAL A 97 4.88 -17.42 -6.04
C VAL A 97 5.22 -18.89 -5.92
N LEU A 98 4.26 -19.74 -6.27
CA LEU A 98 4.48 -21.19 -6.39
C LEU A 98 5.02 -21.50 -7.78
N ARG A 99 6.09 -22.28 -7.81
CA ARG A 99 6.65 -22.80 -9.06
C ARG A 99 6.18 -24.23 -9.29
#